data_95b27484e9ffaad9b1f595e7cc171e5f
#
_entry.id   95b27484e9ffaad9b1f595e7cc171e5f
#
_cell.length_a   1.000
_cell.length_b   1.000
_cell.length_c   1.000
_cell.angle_alpha   90.00
_cell.angle_beta   90.00
_cell.angle_gamma   90.00
#
_symmetry.space_group_name_H-M   'P 1'
#
loop_
_entity.id
_entity.type
_entity.pdbx_description
1 polymer ?
#
loop_
_entity_poly.entity_id
_entity_poly.type
_entity_poly.pdbx_seq_one_letter_code
_entity_poly.pdbx_strand_id
1 'polypeptide(L)'
;MQERIFLNHINPVKDKIYRLALRLLTSRDAAEDATQEVILKLWSRKDNIKHYANVEAFAMTVTKNYCLDQLKLKQNSNLRIVHQNYESKQIPLQKEIEVNDEMQWLGRIVDSLPEQQKLIFQLRDVEQHDYDEIAEITNMNHTAIRVALSRARKAIREKLIKKHNYGIK
;
A
#
# COMPACT_ATOMS: atom_id res chain seq x y z
N MET A 1 21.67 -23.03 -2.03
CA MET A 1 21.17 -23.06 -0.65
C MET A 1 20.65 -21.70 -0.17
N GLN A 2 21.35 -20.62 -0.44
CA GLN A 2 20.89 -19.26 -0.08
C GLN A 2 19.63 -18.83 -0.81
N GLU A 3 19.50 -19.20 -2.10
CA GLU A 3 18.31 -18.91 -2.91
C GLU A 3 17.05 -19.54 -2.33
N ARG A 4 17.16 -20.80 -1.89
CA ARG A 4 16.04 -21.53 -1.34
C ARG A 4 15.57 -20.96 -0.01
N ILE A 5 16.52 -20.54 0.83
CA ILE A 5 16.21 -19.87 2.10
C ILE A 5 15.51 -18.55 1.83
N PHE A 6 16.02 -17.75 0.89
CA PHE A 6 15.42 -16.49 0.49
C PHE A 6 13.98 -16.67 0.01
N LEU A 7 13.77 -17.61 -0.93
CA LEU A 7 12.44 -17.87 -1.47
C LEU A 7 11.45 -18.31 -0.40
N ASN A 8 11.90 -19.12 0.55
CA ASN A 8 11.05 -19.55 1.66
C ASN A 8 10.57 -18.39 2.54
N HIS A 9 11.40 -17.34 2.68
CA HIS A 9 11.05 -16.15 3.46
C HIS A 9 10.21 -15.16 2.65
N ILE A 10 10.44 -15.07 1.34
CA ILE A 10 9.83 -14.04 0.50
C ILE A 10 8.50 -14.49 -0.11
N ASN A 11 8.35 -15.76 -0.47
CA ASN A 11 7.11 -16.24 -1.08
C ASN A 11 5.85 -15.94 -0.24
N PRO A 12 5.86 -16.12 1.10
CA PRO A 12 4.69 -15.76 1.90
C PRO A 12 4.40 -14.25 1.96
N VAL A 13 5.40 -13.42 1.67
CA VAL A 13 5.32 -11.97 1.83
C VAL A 13 5.08 -11.26 0.48
N LYS A 14 5.34 -11.94 -0.62
CA LYS A 14 5.26 -11.37 -1.98
C LYS A 14 3.90 -10.73 -2.26
N ASP A 15 2.81 -11.40 -1.92
CA ASP A 15 1.46 -10.88 -2.15
C ASP A 15 1.17 -9.65 -1.29
N LYS A 16 1.72 -9.64 -0.07
CA LYS A 16 1.59 -8.51 0.85
C LYS A 16 2.35 -7.29 0.34
N ILE A 17 3.53 -7.49 -0.24
CA ILE A 17 4.31 -6.43 -0.91
C ILE A 17 3.47 -5.83 -2.04
N TYR A 18 2.90 -6.67 -2.89
CA TYR A 18 2.06 -6.24 -4.02
C TYR A 18 0.84 -5.46 -3.54
N ARG A 19 0.12 -5.96 -2.54
CA ARG A 19 -1.07 -5.29 -2.02
C ARG A 19 -0.76 -3.92 -1.46
N LEU A 20 0.33 -3.80 -0.69
CA LEU A 20 0.75 -2.50 -0.16
C LEU A 20 1.16 -1.56 -1.28
N ALA A 21 1.95 -2.04 -2.25
CA ALA A 21 2.35 -1.24 -3.40
C ALA A 21 1.15 -0.78 -4.21
N LEU A 22 0.19 -1.66 -4.46
CA LEU A 22 -1.04 -1.31 -5.19
C LEU A 22 -1.85 -0.24 -4.44
N ARG A 23 -1.95 -0.37 -3.13
CA ARG A 23 -2.65 0.62 -2.28
C ARG A 23 -2.02 1.99 -2.36
N LEU A 24 -0.69 2.06 -2.30
CA LEU A 24 0.02 3.33 -2.31
C LEU A 24 0.14 3.94 -3.71
N LEU A 25 0.38 3.12 -4.73
CA LEU A 25 0.63 3.61 -6.10
C LEU A 25 -0.64 3.67 -6.96
N THR A 26 -1.69 2.97 -6.59
CA THR A 26 -3.00 2.92 -7.27
C THR A 26 -2.94 2.52 -8.76
N SER A 27 -1.88 1.84 -9.18
CA SER A 27 -1.66 1.37 -10.53
C SER A 27 -1.10 -0.06 -10.49
N ARG A 28 -1.70 -0.99 -11.22
CA ARG A 28 -1.23 -2.37 -11.31
C ARG A 28 0.18 -2.46 -11.86
N ASP A 29 0.44 -1.76 -12.97
CA ASP A 29 1.76 -1.77 -13.60
C ASP A 29 2.82 -1.22 -12.64
N ALA A 30 2.54 -0.12 -11.97
CA ALA A 30 3.44 0.46 -10.99
C ALA A 30 3.63 -0.46 -9.78
N ALA A 31 2.57 -1.13 -9.33
CA ALA A 31 2.65 -2.07 -8.21
C ALA A 31 3.46 -3.32 -8.56
N GLU A 32 3.33 -3.84 -9.78
CA GLU A 32 4.13 -4.96 -10.25
C GLU A 32 5.61 -4.60 -10.33
N ASP A 33 5.92 -3.44 -10.92
CA ASP A 33 7.29 -2.93 -10.98
C ASP A 33 7.88 -2.72 -9.57
N ALA A 34 7.09 -2.14 -8.67
CA ALA A 34 7.50 -1.93 -7.29
C ALA A 34 7.78 -3.25 -6.58
N THR A 35 6.93 -4.25 -6.79
CA THR A 35 7.09 -5.58 -6.19
C THR A 35 8.41 -6.21 -6.64
N GLN A 36 8.72 -6.15 -7.93
CA GLN A 36 9.97 -6.67 -8.47
C GLN A 36 11.17 -5.92 -7.90
N GLU A 37 11.12 -4.59 -7.86
CA GLU A 37 12.19 -3.78 -7.30
C GLU A 37 12.44 -4.05 -5.81
N VAL A 38 11.37 -4.21 -5.05
CA VAL A 38 11.47 -4.53 -3.61
C VAL A 38 12.09 -5.91 -3.44
N ILE A 39 11.66 -6.90 -4.22
CA ILE A 39 12.24 -8.25 -4.15
C ILE A 39 13.73 -8.22 -4.50
N LEU A 40 14.13 -7.46 -5.51
CA LEU A 40 15.54 -7.29 -5.85
C LEU A 40 16.35 -6.64 -4.72
N LYS A 41 15.79 -5.64 -4.06
CA LYS A 41 16.43 -5.00 -2.90
C LYS A 41 16.57 -5.98 -1.73
N LEU A 42 15.56 -6.79 -1.50
CA LEU A 42 15.63 -7.84 -0.47
C LEU A 42 16.65 -8.91 -0.85
N TRP A 43 16.71 -9.29 -2.12
CA TRP A 43 17.70 -10.22 -2.64
C TRP A 43 19.13 -9.74 -2.42
N SER A 44 19.38 -8.44 -2.62
CA SER A 44 20.71 -7.87 -2.37
C SER A 44 21.15 -8.00 -0.91
N ARG A 45 20.20 -8.21 0.00
CA ARG A 45 20.44 -8.39 1.44
C ARG A 45 20.15 -9.84 1.90
N LYS A 46 20.12 -10.79 0.97
CA LYS A 46 19.76 -12.18 1.26
C LYS A 46 20.60 -12.83 2.36
N ASP A 47 21.85 -12.44 2.48
CA ASP A 47 22.77 -13.00 3.48
C ASP A 47 22.38 -12.61 4.91
N ASN A 48 21.69 -11.49 5.06
CA ASN A 48 21.25 -10.95 6.34
C ASN A 48 19.80 -11.25 6.68
N ILE A 49 19.03 -11.77 5.72
CA ILE A 49 17.57 -11.99 5.87
C ILE A 49 17.26 -12.88 7.07
N LYS A 50 18.02 -13.94 7.27
CA LYS A 50 17.82 -14.87 8.39
C LYS A 50 18.09 -14.24 9.75
N HIS A 51 18.78 -13.10 9.80
CA HIS A 51 19.10 -12.37 11.02
C HIS A 51 18.00 -11.35 11.40
N TYR A 52 17.07 -11.04 10.49
CA TYR A 52 15.98 -10.16 10.82
C TYR A 52 14.95 -10.88 11.69
N ALA A 53 14.59 -10.26 12.80
CA ALA A 53 13.58 -10.81 13.71
C ALA A 53 12.20 -10.93 13.02
N ASN A 54 11.92 -10.04 12.07
CA ASN A 54 10.65 -10.04 11.33
C ASN A 54 10.90 -9.61 9.88
N VAL A 55 11.01 -10.62 9.01
CA VAL A 55 11.25 -10.41 7.57
C VAL A 55 10.07 -9.66 6.93
N GLU A 56 8.85 -9.97 7.33
CA GLU A 56 7.65 -9.33 6.79
C GLU A 56 7.63 -7.84 7.09
N ALA A 57 7.89 -7.45 8.35
CA ALA A 57 7.94 -6.04 8.74
C ALA A 57 9.05 -5.29 7.98
N PHE A 58 10.20 -5.93 7.80
CA PHE A 58 11.29 -5.36 7.01
C PHE A 58 10.89 -5.18 5.54
N ALA A 59 10.25 -6.20 4.95
CA ALA A 59 9.76 -6.11 3.57
C ALA A 59 8.73 -5.00 3.41
N MET A 60 7.83 -4.84 4.39
CA MET A 60 6.84 -3.75 4.36
C MET A 60 7.50 -2.38 4.46
N THR A 61 8.55 -2.24 5.26
CA THR A 61 9.33 -1.01 5.36
C THR A 61 9.97 -0.66 4.01
N VAL A 62 10.62 -1.63 3.38
CA VAL A 62 11.24 -1.44 2.05
C VAL A 62 10.20 -1.05 1.01
N THR A 63 9.05 -1.73 1.01
CA THR A 63 7.94 -1.46 0.09
C THR A 63 7.40 -0.05 0.27
N LYS A 64 7.11 0.33 1.51
CA LYS A 64 6.63 1.67 1.84
C LYS A 64 7.60 2.73 1.35
N ASN A 65 8.87 2.59 1.70
CA ASN A 65 9.89 3.58 1.34
C ASN A 65 10.03 3.71 -0.17
N TYR A 66 10.07 2.60 -0.89
CA TYR A 66 10.14 2.60 -2.35
C TYR A 66 8.93 3.30 -2.97
N CYS A 67 7.73 2.95 -2.54
CA CYS A 67 6.51 3.51 -3.09
C CYS A 67 6.38 5.01 -2.80
N LEU A 68 6.72 5.44 -1.58
CA LEU A 68 6.69 6.87 -1.24
C LEU A 68 7.70 7.66 -2.05
N ASP A 69 8.89 7.11 -2.28
CA ASP A 69 9.90 7.72 -3.15
C ASP A 69 9.40 7.84 -4.58
N GLN A 70 8.73 6.81 -5.11
CA GLN A 70 8.12 6.85 -6.45
C GLN A 70 7.04 7.93 -6.55
N LEU A 71 6.22 8.08 -5.53
CA LEU A 71 5.19 9.12 -5.49
C LEU A 71 5.80 10.52 -5.48
N LYS A 72 6.89 10.73 -4.76
CA LYS A 72 7.62 12.00 -4.76
C LYS A 72 8.21 12.33 -6.13
N LEU A 73 8.83 11.34 -6.79
CA LEU A 73 9.36 11.50 -8.14
C LEU A 73 8.26 11.84 -9.14
N LYS A 74 7.12 11.18 -9.03
CA LYS A 74 5.96 11.44 -9.89
C LYS A 74 5.39 12.85 -9.67
N GLN A 75 5.30 13.31 -8.43
CA GLN A 75 4.87 14.67 -8.12
C GLN A 75 5.83 15.70 -8.70
N ASN A 76 7.13 15.51 -8.59
CA ASN A 76 8.13 16.40 -9.16
C ASN A 76 8.08 16.41 -10.68
N SER A 77 7.87 15.25 -11.31
CA SER A 77 7.65 15.11 -12.74
C SER A 77 6.38 15.82 -13.18
N ASN A 78 5.30 15.68 -12.44
CA ASN A 78 4.01 16.33 -12.73
C ASN A 78 4.10 17.86 -12.61
N LEU A 79 4.87 18.38 -11.68
CA LEU A 79 5.12 19.83 -11.56
C LEU A 79 5.85 20.38 -12.80
N ARG A 80 6.65 19.57 -13.48
CA ARG A 80 7.30 19.92 -14.75
C ARG A 80 6.38 19.79 -15.95
N ILE A 81 5.39 18.91 -15.87
CA ILE A 81 4.49 18.54 -16.99
C ILE A 81 3.14 19.27 -16.91
N VAL A 82 2.86 20.03 -15.85
CA VAL A 82 1.61 20.78 -15.66
C VAL A 82 1.32 21.78 -16.81
N HIS A 83 2.29 22.03 -17.69
CA HIS A 83 2.10 22.84 -18.90
C HIS A 83 1.78 22.02 -20.16
N GLN A 84 1.74 20.72 -20.09
CA GLN A 84 1.39 19.86 -21.22
C GLN A 84 0.13 19.08 -20.86
N ASN A 85 -0.98 19.48 -21.42
CA ASN A 85 -2.29 18.85 -21.41
C ASN A 85 -2.33 17.50 -20.68
N TYR A 86 -2.59 17.59 -19.40
CA TYR A 86 -2.72 16.39 -18.59
C TYR A 86 -4.12 15.84 -18.74
N GLU A 87 -4.36 15.17 -19.85
CA GLU A 87 -5.36 14.13 -19.83
C GLU A 87 -4.69 12.93 -19.16
N SER A 88 -4.72 12.91 -17.85
CA SER A 88 -4.46 11.67 -17.18
C SER A 88 -5.52 10.70 -17.67
N LYS A 89 -5.14 9.87 -18.59
CA LYS A 89 -5.85 8.64 -18.81
C LYS A 89 -5.68 7.82 -17.54
N GLN A 90 -6.43 8.18 -16.53
CA GLN A 90 -6.82 7.20 -15.55
C GLN A 90 -7.56 6.15 -16.36
N ILE A 91 -6.79 5.18 -16.82
CA ILE A 91 -7.39 3.97 -17.35
C ILE A 91 -8.25 3.48 -16.20
N PRO A 92 -9.57 3.52 -16.35
CA PRO A 92 -10.38 3.02 -15.28
C PRO A 92 -10.05 1.55 -15.11
N LEU A 93 -9.56 1.20 -13.96
CA LEU A 93 -9.52 -0.18 -13.47
C LEU A 93 -10.90 -0.85 -13.57
N GLN A 94 -11.87 -0.15 -14.13
CA GLN A 94 -13.28 -0.50 -14.17
C GLN A 94 -13.62 -1.65 -15.09
N LYS A 95 -12.73 -2.07 -16.00
CA LYS A 95 -13.08 -3.09 -16.98
C LYS A 95 -12.77 -4.52 -16.58
N GLU A 96 -12.01 -4.74 -15.52
CA GLU A 96 -11.55 -6.10 -15.21
C GLU A 96 -12.21 -6.75 -14.00
N ILE A 97 -13.00 -6.03 -13.21
CA ILE A 97 -13.57 -6.61 -12.00
C ILE A 97 -15.04 -6.25 -11.88
N GLU A 98 -15.87 -6.99 -12.58
CA GLU A 98 -17.31 -7.03 -12.30
C GLU A 98 -17.63 -7.84 -11.03
N VAL A 99 -16.62 -8.20 -10.22
CA VAL A 99 -16.78 -9.28 -9.26
C VAL A 99 -17.32 -8.83 -7.92
N ASN A 100 -17.29 -7.55 -7.58
CA ASN A 100 -17.96 -7.11 -6.35
C ASN A 100 -17.95 -5.58 -6.26
N ASP A 101 -19.05 -4.96 -6.64
CA ASP A 101 -19.20 -3.50 -6.59
C ASP A 101 -18.90 -2.92 -5.21
N GLU A 102 -19.24 -3.65 -4.13
CA GLU A 102 -18.97 -3.21 -2.76
C GLU A 102 -17.47 -3.19 -2.44
N MET A 103 -16.74 -4.21 -2.84
CA MET A 103 -15.29 -4.28 -2.63
C MET A 103 -14.54 -3.23 -3.45
N GLN A 104 -14.98 -2.98 -4.68
CA GLN A 104 -14.43 -1.91 -5.50
C GLN A 104 -14.70 -0.54 -4.89
N TRP A 105 -15.89 -0.34 -4.39
CA TRP A 105 -16.26 0.91 -3.75
C TRP A 105 -15.45 1.15 -2.47
N LEU A 106 -15.30 0.11 -1.66
CA LEU A 106 -14.44 0.17 -0.47
C LEU A 106 -13.01 0.53 -0.84
N GLY A 107 -12.47 -0.10 -1.89
CA GLY A 107 -11.14 0.22 -2.41
C GLY A 107 -10.99 1.68 -2.79
N ARG A 108 -11.99 2.25 -3.47
CA ARG A 108 -11.98 3.67 -3.85
C ARG A 108 -12.02 4.59 -2.63
N ILE A 109 -12.82 4.24 -1.63
CA ILE A 109 -12.89 5.00 -0.39
C ILE A 109 -11.51 5.01 0.30
N VAL A 110 -10.89 3.85 0.43
CA VAL A 110 -9.56 3.73 1.05
C VAL A 110 -8.52 4.49 0.24
N ASP A 111 -8.54 4.39 -1.08
CA ASP A 111 -7.61 5.12 -1.95
C ASP A 111 -7.78 6.64 -1.86
N SER A 112 -8.95 7.12 -1.46
CA SER A 112 -9.21 8.55 -1.28
C SER A 112 -8.71 9.11 0.06
N LEU A 113 -8.29 8.24 0.98
CA LEU A 113 -7.79 8.68 2.29
C LEU A 113 -6.45 9.40 2.16
N PRO A 114 -6.12 10.31 3.10
CA PRO A 114 -4.76 10.84 3.20
C PRO A 114 -3.75 9.70 3.29
N GLU A 115 -2.58 9.91 2.72
CA GLU A 115 -1.56 8.88 2.52
C GLU A 115 -1.21 8.14 3.82
N GLN A 116 -1.01 8.87 4.91
CA GLN A 116 -0.69 8.29 6.20
C GLN A 116 -1.83 7.40 6.74
N GLN A 117 -3.06 7.86 6.62
CA GLN A 117 -4.23 7.08 7.05
C GLN A 117 -4.40 5.81 6.22
N LYS A 118 -4.21 5.94 4.91
CA LYS A 118 -4.28 4.82 3.98
C LYS A 118 -3.21 3.76 4.31
N LEU A 119 -1.99 4.19 4.57
CA LEU A 119 -0.90 3.29 4.94
C LEU A 119 -1.19 2.54 6.24
N ILE A 120 -1.60 3.25 7.28
CA ILE A 120 -1.91 2.64 8.59
C ILE A 120 -3.07 1.67 8.48
N PHE A 121 -4.13 2.07 7.76
CA PHE A 121 -5.27 1.19 7.53
C PHE A 121 -4.86 -0.11 6.81
N GLN A 122 -4.05 0.01 5.77
CA GLN A 122 -3.56 -1.17 5.03
C GLN A 122 -2.76 -2.09 5.93
N LEU A 123 -1.83 -1.54 6.71
CA LEU A 123 -0.97 -2.35 7.57
C LEU A 123 -1.75 -3.01 8.71
N ARG A 124 -2.72 -2.32 9.30
CA ARG A 124 -3.46 -2.84 10.46
C ARG A 124 -4.67 -3.68 10.07
N ASP A 125 -5.57 -3.14 9.28
CA ASP A 125 -6.87 -3.77 9.04
C ASP A 125 -6.81 -4.79 7.89
N VAL A 126 -5.94 -4.62 6.92
CA VAL A 126 -5.79 -5.58 5.82
C VAL A 126 -4.71 -6.61 6.12
N GLU A 127 -3.50 -6.18 6.48
CA GLU A 127 -2.36 -7.08 6.68
C GLU A 127 -2.19 -7.54 8.13
N GLN A 128 -2.95 -6.99 9.06
CA GLN A 128 -3.03 -7.42 10.46
C GLN A 128 -1.72 -7.35 11.25
N HIS A 129 -0.88 -6.36 10.94
CA HIS A 129 0.29 -6.07 11.75
C HIS A 129 -0.10 -5.52 13.11
N ASP A 130 0.66 -5.87 14.14
CA ASP A 130 0.46 -5.26 15.46
C ASP A 130 1.04 -3.83 15.51
N TYR A 131 0.73 -3.12 16.59
CA TYR A 131 1.15 -1.71 16.72
C TYR A 131 2.67 -1.56 16.79
N ASP A 132 3.38 -2.51 17.39
CA ASP A 132 4.84 -2.48 17.46
C ASP A 132 5.46 -2.64 16.07
N GLU A 133 4.95 -3.56 15.26
CA GLU A 133 5.38 -3.74 13.88
C GLU A 133 5.10 -2.50 13.03
N ILE A 134 3.92 -1.92 13.17
CA ILE A 134 3.54 -0.70 12.43
C ILE A 134 4.43 0.46 12.84
N ALA A 135 4.73 0.61 14.14
CA ALA A 135 5.64 1.63 14.63
C ALA A 135 7.03 1.48 14.00
N GLU A 136 7.51 0.25 13.89
CA GLU A 136 8.81 -0.04 13.24
C GLU A 136 8.77 0.28 11.74
N ILE A 137 7.72 -0.15 11.03
CA ILE A 137 7.56 0.08 9.58
C ILE A 137 7.45 1.57 9.27
N THR A 138 6.67 2.31 10.03
CA THR A 138 6.30 3.71 9.72
C THR A 138 7.13 4.74 10.46
N ASN A 139 7.87 4.33 11.46
CA ASN A 139 8.59 5.22 12.38
C ASN A 139 7.67 6.20 13.12
N MET A 140 6.43 5.77 13.36
CA MET A 140 5.42 6.53 14.11
C MET A 140 5.28 5.95 15.51
N ASN A 141 4.90 6.78 16.48
CA ASN A 141 4.58 6.27 17.81
C ASN A 141 3.17 5.67 17.85
N HIS A 142 2.89 4.89 18.90
CA HIS A 142 1.60 4.18 19.03
C HIS A 142 0.40 5.14 19.06
N THR A 143 0.54 6.28 19.70
CA THR A 143 -0.53 7.29 19.77
C THR A 143 -0.88 7.83 18.38
N ALA A 144 0.14 8.19 17.60
CA ALA A 144 -0.04 8.67 16.22
C ALA A 144 -0.69 7.60 15.34
N ILE A 145 -0.28 6.34 15.50
CA ILE A 145 -0.86 5.20 14.76
C ILE A 145 -2.35 5.06 15.09
N ARG A 146 -2.71 5.08 16.38
CA ARG A 146 -4.11 4.97 16.81
C ARG A 146 -4.96 6.11 16.30
N VAL A 147 -4.45 7.33 16.33
CA VAL A 147 -5.16 8.50 15.80
C VAL A 147 -5.40 8.37 14.31
N ALA A 148 -4.36 8.02 13.55
CA ALA A 148 -4.48 7.83 12.10
C ALA A 148 -5.49 6.72 11.76
N LEU A 149 -5.43 5.60 12.48
CA LEU A 149 -6.34 4.48 12.28
C LEU A 149 -7.78 4.86 12.61
N SER A 150 -8.00 5.55 13.71
CA SER A 150 -9.33 6.04 14.13
C SER A 150 -9.93 6.96 13.08
N ARG A 151 -9.13 7.90 12.56
CA ARG A 151 -9.56 8.83 11.51
C ARG A 151 -9.86 8.10 10.20
N ALA A 152 -9.03 7.14 9.83
CA ALA A 152 -9.24 6.32 8.64
C ALA A 152 -10.56 5.56 8.72
N ARG A 153 -10.78 4.85 9.82
CA ARG A 153 -12.00 4.07 10.04
C ARG A 153 -13.26 4.94 10.05
N LYS A 154 -13.17 6.10 10.67
CA LYS A 154 -14.28 7.07 10.69
C LYS A 154 -14.62 7.57 9.28
N ALA A 155 -13.63 7.96 8.51
CA ALA A 155 -13.81 8.44 7.14
C ALA A 155 -14.42 7.35 6.24
N ILE A 156 -13.95 6.11 6.38
CA ILE A 156 -14.49 4.97 5.63
C ILE A 156 -15.96 4.74 6.00
N ARG A 157 -16.27 4.73 7.29
CA ARG A 157 -17.62 4.51 7.78
C ARG A 157 -18.58 5.58 7.28
N GLU A 158 -18.20 6.84 7.34
CA GLU A 158 -19.03 7.96 6.88
C GLU A 158 -19.34 7.85 5.38
N LYS A 159 -18.33 7.52 4.57
CA LYS A 159 -18.52 7.36 3.12
C LYS A 159 -19.36 6.13 2.78
N LEU A 160 -19.22 5.04 3.52
CA LEU A 160 -20.06 3.85 3.34
C LEU A 160 -21.52 4.13 3.69
N ILE A 161 -21.78 4.85 4.77
CA ILE A 161 -23.12 5.24 5.18
C ILE A 161 -23.77 6.12 4.10
N LYS A 162 -23.04 7.11 3.59
CA LYS A 162 -23.54 7.95 2.50
C LYS A 162 -23.90 7.13 1.28
N LYS A 163 -23.03 6.21 0.86
CA LYS A 163 -23.34 5.33 -0.26
C LYS A 163 -24.59 4.51 -0.02
N HIS A 164 -24.73 3.93 1.16
CA HIS A 164 -25.86 3.10 1.51
C HIS A 164 -27.17 3.89 1.48
N ASN A 165 -27.16 5.09 2.00
CA ASN A 165 -28.31 5.98 1.99
C ASN A 165 -28.72 6.41 0.58
N TYR A 166 -27.75 6.63 -0.31
CA TYR A 166 -28.04 6.94 -1.71
C TYR A 166 -28.45 5.72 -2.53
N GLY A 167 -28.04 4.52 -2.11
CA GLY A 167 -28.39 3.26 -2.78
C GLY A 167 -29.79 2.74 -2.49
N ILE A 168 -30.49 3.30 -1.51
CA ILE A 168 -31.80 2.89 -1.09
C ILE A 168 -32.94 3.63 -1.89
N LYS A 169 -32.56 4.55 -2.73
CA LYS A 169 -33.47 5.16 -3.66
C LYS A 169 -33.61 4.27 -4.89
#